data_fcef080d807be74b363883b04566b0d2
#
_entry.id   fcef080d807be74b363883b04566b0d2
#
_cell.length_a   1.000
_cell.length_b   1.000
_cell.length_c   1.000
_cell.angle_alpha   90.00
_cell.angle_beta   90.00
_cell.angle_gamma   90.00
#
_symmetry.space_group_name_H-M   'P 1'
#
loop_
_entity.id
_entity.type
_entity.pdbx_description
1 polymer ?
#
loop_
_entity_poly.entity_id
_entity_poly.type
_entity_poly.pdbx_seq_one_letter_code
_entity_poly.pdbx_strand_id
1 'polypeptide(L)'
;MNVDPNGVSVFLKRPRHEWVAHNELAFAIRDGFPVSRGHTLVIPFREIPTWFEATPDERTAIFDLVLVVKARLDEELKPAGYNVGFNAGTAAGQTVPHLHVHVIPRYDGDVPDPTGGIRHVIPGKGNYRVQAAPPLATGGVPDPFLAHVVPLFARADHVDIVAAFVQDSGLLLLHDAVHRAVARGCRIRLVTGDYIAITQERALRRLVVWTFLAAGGSDLDDGTECEAVRSAGTFAARVVETALLDPPGSSFHPKAWIFEGPGLASAFVGSSNVSRSALQGGVEWNPRADRS
;
A
#
# COMPACT_ATOMS: atom_id res chain seq x y z
N MET A 1 -10.43 23.63 -12.75
CA MET A 1 -11.45 24.55 -12.20
C MET A 1 -12.81 23.87 -12.40
N ASN A 2 -13.51 23.59 -11.29
CA ASN A 2 -14.73 22.77 -11.28
C ASN A 2 -16.03 23.61 -11.21
N VAL A 3 -15.92 24.87 -11.58
CA VAL A 3 -17.04 25.78 -11.93
C VAL A 3 -16.80 26.27 -13.34
N ASP A 4 -17.88 26.57 -14.04
CA ASP A 4 -17.77 27.12 -15.39
C ASP A 4 -17.33 28.61 -15.38
N PRO A 5 -17.08 29.21 -16.56
CA PRO A 5 -16.77 30.65 -16.66
C PRO A 5 -17.84 31.57 -16.07
N ASN A 6 -19.08 31.08 -15.86
CA ASN A 6 -20.21 31.84 -15.28
C ASN A 6 -20.39 31.54 -13.78
N GLY A 7 -19.49 30.76 -13.16
CA GLY A 7 -19.54 30.43 -11.73
C GLY A 7 -20.53 29.33 -11.34
N VAL A 8 -21.20 28.68 -12.29
CA VAL A 8 -22.19 27.62 -12.01
C VAL A 8 -21.53 26.28 -11.80
N SER A 9 -21.97 25.54 -10.77
CA SER A 9 -21.49 24.21 -10.46
C SER A 9 -21.65 23.24 -11.64
N VAL A 10 -20.62 22.44 -11.90
CA VAL A 10 -20.62 21.40 -12.94
C VAL A 10 -21.73 20.38 -12.77
N PHE A 11 -22.23 20.17 -11.55
CA PHE A 11 -23.30 19.23 -11.25
C PHE A 11 -24.67 19.73 -11.77
N LEU A 12 -24.95 21.03 -11.66
CA LEU A 12 -26.21 21.62 -12.10
C LEU A 12 -26.44 21.63 -13.62
N LYS A 13 -25.34 21.38 -14.36
CA LYS A 13 -25.39 21.24 -15.82
C LYS A 13 -25.78 19.84 -16.29
N ARG A 14 -25.81 18.87 -15.38
CA ARG A 14 -26.21 17.51 -15.74
C ARG A 14 -27.69 17.48 -16.15
N PRO A 15 -28.00 17.00 -17.35
CA PRO A 15 -29.35 16.97 -17.83
C PRO A 15 -30.21 16.00 -17.02
N ARG A 16 -31.49 16.28 -16.87
CA ARG A 16 -32.43 15.49 -16.04
C ARG A 16 -32.50 14.01 -16.41
N HIS A 17 -32.24 13.64 -17.64
CA HIS A 17 -32.26 12.24 -18.07
C HIS A 17 -31.05 11.42 -17.54
N GLU A 18 -30.02 12.08 -17.04
CA GLU A 18 -28.89 11.45 -16.35
C GLU A 18 -29.14 11.28 -14.85
N TRP A 19 -30.23 11.81 -14.32
CA TRP A 19 -30.49 11.70 -12.89
C TRP A 19 -30.99 10.31 -12.53
N VAL A 20 -30.31 9.70 -11.57
CA VAL A 20 -30.69 8.40 -11.01
C VAL A 20 -31.98 8.52 -10.20
N ALA A 21 -32.11 9.61 -9.42
CA ALA A 21 -33.27 9.94 -8.60
C ALA A 21 -33.27 11.43 -8.27
N HIS A 22 -34.38 11.97 -7.82
CA HIS A 22 -34.46 13.33 -7.26
C HIS A 22 -35.67 13.46 -6.31
N ASN A 23 -35.63 14.47 -5.46
CA ASN A 23 -36.76 14.99 -4.70
C ASN A 23 -36.86 16.52 -4.92
N GLU A 24 -37.55 17.25 -4.06
CA GLU A 24 -37.77 18.71 -4.22
C GLU A 24 -36.48 19.53 -4.00
N LEU A 25 -35.52 19.04 -3.18
CA LEU A 25 -34.36 19.82 -2.77
C LEU A 25 -33.02 19.22 -3.26
N ALA A 26 -33.01 18.00 -3.78
CA ALA A 26 -31.77 17.32 -4.19
C ALA A 26 -32.00 16.40 -5.40
N PHE A 27 -30.90 16.08 -6.09
CA PHE A 27 -30.88 15.10 -7.17
C PHE A 27 -29.65 14.19 -7.03
N ALA A 28 -29.71 13.02 -7.66
CA ALA A 28 -28.63 12.04 -7.65
C ALA A 28 -28.17 11.73 -9.08
N ILE A 29 -26.86 11.61 -9.27
CA ILE A 29 -26.23 11.25 -10.55
C ILE A 29 -25.18 10.15 -10.32
N ARG A 30 -24.86 9.37 -11.35
CA ARG A 30 -23.69 8.51 -11.30
C ARG A 30 -22.43 9.38 -11.31
N ASP A 31 -21.45 9.02 -10.46
CA ASP A 31 -20.17 9.72 -10.43
C ASP A 31 -19.45 9.56 -11.78
N GLY A 32 -18.89 10.66 -12.30
CA GLY A 32 -18.09 10.64 -13.54
C GLY A 32 -16.72 9.97 -13.37
N PHE A 33 -16.25 9.79 -12.14
CA PHE A 33 -14.99 9.16 -11.77
C PHE A 33 -15.21 8.08 -10.70
N PRO A 34 -15.99 7.03 -11.00
CA PRO A 34 -16.45 6.10 -9.99
C PRO A 34 -15.30 5.29 -9.39
N VAL A 35 -15.22 5.21 -8.06
CA VAL A 35 -14.27 4.34 -7.34
C VAL A 35 -14.76 2.90 -7.18
N SER A 36 -16.07 2.67 -7.42
CA SER A 36 -16.69 1.34 -7.48
C SER A 36 -17.87 1.35 -8.44
N ARG A 37 -18.29 0.18 -8.88
CA ARG A 37 -19.48 0.04 -9.73
C ARG A 37 -20.72 0.58 -9.01
N GLY A 38 -21.39 1.54 -9.61
CA GLY A 38 -22.60 2.14 -9.04
C GLY A 38 -22.35 3.34 -8.12
N HIS A 39 -21.10 3.81 -7.98
CA HIS A 39 -20.81 5.04 -7.24
C HIS A 39 -21.71 6.18 -7.68
N THR A 40 -22.46 6.76 -6.77
CA THR A 40 -23.50 7.77 -7.01
C THR A 40 -23.26 8.97 -6.10
N LEU A 41 -23.52 10.16 -6.61
CA LEU A 41 -23.48 11.43 -5.87
C LEU A 41 -24.90 11.93 -5.62
N VAL A 42 -25.18 12.36 -4.40
CA VAL A 42 -26.42 13.06 -4.03
C VAL A 42 -26.11 14.53 -3.75
N ILE A 43 -26.76 15.44 -4.45
CA ILE A 43 -26.37 16.85 -4.60
C ILE A 43 -27.59 17.71 -4.37
N PRO A 44 -27.58 18.75 -3.50
CA PRO A 44 -28.67 19.69 -3.36
C PRO A 44 -28.78 20.57 -4.61
N PHE A 45 -30.00 21.06 -4.92
CA PHE A 45 -30.20 22.04 -6.01
C PHE A 45 -29.60 23.40 -5.68
N ARG A 46 -29.63 23.79 -4.40
CA ARG A 46 -28.98 25.02 -3.96
C ARG A 46 -27.47 24.79 -3.90
N GLU A 47 -26.72 25.65 -4.57
CA GLU A 47 -25.24 25.58 -4.61
C GLU A 47 -24.69 26.06 -3.27
N ILE A 48 -24.39 25.10 -2.38
CA ILE A 48 -23.78 25.31 -1.08
C ILE A 48 -22.44 24.56 -1.03
N PRO A 49 -21.39 25.15 -0.44
CA PRO A 49 -20.08 24.53 -0.48
C PRO A 49 -20.00 23.25 0.34
N THR A 50 -20.56 23.20 1.54
CA THR A 50 -20.42 22.03 2.41
C THR A 50 -21.71 21.66 3.13
N TRP A 51 -21.71 20.51 3.77
CA TRP A 51 -22.80 20.02 4.62
C TRP A 51 -23.18 20.98 5.75
N PHE A 52 -22.22 21.77 6.21
CA PHE A 52 -22.40 22.65 7.37
C PHE A 52 -23.24 23.87 7.04
N GLU A 53 -23.35 24.26 5.77
CA GLU A 53 -24.25 25.35 5.29
C GLU A 53 -25.61 24.86 4.81
N ALA A 54 -25.83 23.54 4.80
CA ALA A 54 -27.15 23.00 4.44
C ALA A 54 -28.20 23.29 5.53
N THR A 55 -29.40 23.62 5.11
CA THR A 55 -30.56 23.77 6.01
C THR A 55 -30.97 22.39 6.58
N PRO A 56 -31.75 22.34 7.68
CA PRO A 56 -32.29 21.08 8.18
C PRO A 56 -33.08 20.31 7.12
N ASP A 57 -33.89 20.99 6.33
CA ASP A 57 -34.74 20.39 5.28
C ASP A 57 -33.88 19.81 4.15
N GLU A 58 -32.82 20.53 3.73
CA GLU A 58 -31.87 20.01 2.73
C GLU A 58 -31.13 18.79 3.24
N ARG A 59 -30.70 18.79 4.51
CA ARG A 59 -30.02 17.61 5.12
C ARG A 59 -30.98 16.43 5.11
N THR A 60 -32.21 16.61 5.51
CA THR A 60 -33.24 15.55 5.49
C THR A 60 -33.45 15.04 4.06
N ALA A 61 -33.70 15.94 3.11
CA ALA A 61 -33.92 15.58 1.72
C ALA A 61 -32.75 14.84 1.08
N ILE A 62 -31.50 15.22 1.40
CA ILE A 62 -30.30 14.53 0.92
C ILE A 62 -30.26 13.11 1.46
N PHE A 63 -30.47 12.90 2.79
CA PHE A 63 -30.42 11.55 3.35
C PHE A 63 -31.58 10.67 2.91
N ASP A 64 -32.77 11.20 2.75
CA ASP A 64 -33.93 10.49 2.16
C ASP A 64 -33.58 10.02 0.74
N LEU A 65 -32.93 10.89 -0.05
CA LEU A 65 -32.52 10.53 -1.41
C LEU A 65 -31.38 9.49 -1.41
N VAL A 66 -30.47 9.50 -0.41
CA VAL A 66 -29.48 8.45 -0.22
C VAL A 66 -30.14 7.08 -0.03
N LEU A 67 -31.22 7.01 0.75
CA LEU A 67 -31.98 5.77 0.94
C LEU A 67 -32.63 5.28 -0.36
N VAL A 68 -33.20 6.20 -1.16
CA VAL A 68 -33.76 5.87 -2.49
C VAL A 68 -32.68 5.35 -3.43
N VAL A 69 -31.52 6.01 -3.47
CA VAL A 69 -30.37 5.58 -4.27
C VAL A 69 -29.88 4.20 -3.83
N LYS A 70 -29.75 3.99 -2.50
CA LYS A 70 -29.35 2.69 -1.95
C LYS A 70 -30.32 1.57 -2.38
N ALA A 71 -31.62 1.77 -2.25
CA ALA A 71 -32.61 0.77 -2.63
C ALA A 71 -32.50 0.37 -4.11
N ARG A 72 -32.28 1.34 -5.01
CA ARG A 72 -32.04 1.06 -6.43
C ARG A 72 -30.75 0.29 -6.67
N LEU A 73 -29.67 0.64 -5.97
CA LEU A 73 -28.38 -0.05 -6.07
C LEU A 73 -28.48 -1.49 -5.55
N ASP A 74 -29.24 -1.72 -4.48
CA ASP A 74 -29.50 -3.07 -3.97
C ASP A 74 -30.22 -3.95 -5.00
N GLU A 75 -31.20 -3.40 -5.70
CA GLU A 75 -31.94 -4.10 -6.74
C GLU A 75 -31.06 -4.36 -7.98
N GLU A 76 -30.37 -3.34 -8.47
CA GLU A 76 -29.58 -3.40 -9.71
C GLU A 76 -28.27 -4.18 -9.58
N LEU A 77 -27.55 -4.01 -8.47
CA LEU A 77 -26.13 -4.41 -8.36
C LEU A 77 -25.83 -5.35 -7.20
N LYS A 78 -26.71 -5.46 -6.21
CA LYS A 78 -26.57 -6.32 -5.02
C LYS A 78 -25.22 -6.19 -4.30
N PRO A 79 -24.78 -4.97 -3.93
CA PRO A 79 -23.52 -4.79 -3.22
C PRO A 79 -23.53 -5.43 -1.83
N ALA A 80 -22.35 -5.81 -1.33
CA ALA A 80 -22.20 -6.39 0.01
C ALA A 80 -22.23 -5.33 1.12
N GLY A 81 -22.04 -4.05 0.79
CA GLY A 81 -22.04 -2.94 1.75
C GLY A 81 -21.95 -1.57 1.09
N TYR A 82 -21.84 -0.52 1.92
CA TYR A 82 -21.74 0.86 1.45
C TYR A 82 -20.78 1.67 2.31
N ASN A 83 -20.07 2.61 1.66
CA ASN A 83 -19.53 3.78 2.32
C ASN A 83 -20.32 5.00 1.87
N VAL A 84 -20.76 5.83 2.82
CA VAL A 84 -21.51 7.07 2.55
C VAL A 84 -20.82 8.21 3.27
N GLY A 85 -20.61 9.34 2.59
CA GLY A 85 -19.96 10.50 3.18
C GLY A 85 -19.76 11.64 2.20
N PHE A 86 -19.24 12.75 2.69
CA PHE A 86 -18.91 13.94 1.92
C PHE A 86 -17.55 14.50 2.31
N ASN A 87 -16.96 15.27 1.42
CA ASN A 87 -15.72 16.02 1.69
C ASN A 87 -16.11 17.49 1.95
N ALA A 88 -15.58 18.08 3.02
CA ALA A 88 -15.81 19.48 3.36
C ALA A 88 -14.48 20.23 3.43
N GLY A 89 -14.23 21.09 2.45
CA GLY A 89 -13.00 21.86 2.28
C GLY A 89 -11.89 21.11 1.55
N THR A 90 -10.91 21.88 1.05
CA THR A 90 -9.82 21.37 0.21
C THR A 90 -8.91 20.36 0.93
N ALA A 91 -8.67 20.57 2.23
CA ALA A 91 -7.88 19.64 3.05
C ALA A 91 -8.54 18.27 3.21
N ALA A 92 -9.87 18.19 3.07
CA ALA A 92 -10.64 16.96 3.07
C ALA A 92 -10.78 16.36 1.65
N GLY A 93 -10.15 16.95 0.63
CA GLY A 93 -10.21 16.48 -0.74
C GLY A 93 -11.41 16.98 -1.55
N GLN A 94 -12.13 17.99 -1.09
CA GLN A 94 -13.22 18.62 -1.86
C GLN A 94 -12.63 19.38 -3.05
N THR A 95 -13.01 18.98 -4.27
CA THR A 95 -12.54 19.61 -5.51
C THR A 95 -13.60 20.47 -6.19
N VAL A 96 -14.89 20.20 -5.95
CA VAL A 96 -16.02 21.00 -6.42
C VAL A 96 -16.65 21.70 -5.22
N PRO A 97 -16.72 23.04 -5.18
CA PRO A 97 -17.28 23.82 -4.06
C PRO A 97 -18.83 23.82 -4.09
N HIS A 98 -19.41 22.67 -4.27
CA HIS A 98 -20.84 22.37 -4.20
C HIS A 98 -20.99 21.03 -3.47
N LEU A 99 -21.74 21.02 -2.38
CA LEU A 99 -21.98 19.82 -1.56
C LEU A 99 -22.41 18.64 -2.43
N HIS A 100 -21.75 17.54 -2.25
CA HIS A 100 -22.14 16.25 -2.82
C HIS A 100 -21.84 15.13 -1.84
N VAL A 101 -22.83 14.29 -1.61
CA VAL A 101 -22.72 13.12 -0.74
C VAL A 101 -22.45 11.90 -1.61
N HIS A 102 -21.33 11.26 -1.38
CA HIS A 102 -20.95 10.02 -2.05
C HIS A 102 -21.73 8.84 -1.49
N VAL A 103 -22.33 8.03 -2.35
CA VAL A 103 -22.88 6.71 -2.05
C VAL A 103 -22.06 5.68 -2.82
N ILE A 104 -21.19 5.00 -2.10
CA ILE A 104 -20.18 4.10 -2.69
C ILE A 104 -20.56 2.65 -2.36
N PRO A 105 -21.11 1.89 -3.32
CA PRO A 105 -21.33 0.45 -3.14
C PRO A 105 -20.00 -0.28 -2.93
N ARG A 106 -20.01 -1.27 -2.05
CA ARG A 106 -18.85 -2.10 -1.73
C ARG A 106 -19.14 -3.56 -2.06
N TYR A 107 -18.15 -4.27 -2.52
CA TYR A 107 -18.25 -5.65 -2.95
C TYR A 107 -17.21 -6.50 -2.24
N ASP A 108 -17.54 -7.78 -1.97
CA ASP A 108 -16.59 -8.70 -1.37
C ASP A 108 -15.33 -8.80 -2.24
N GLY A 109 -14.18 -8.60 -1.62
CA GLY A 109 -12.88 -8.64 -2.29
C GLY A 109 -12.49 -7.38 -3.08
N ASP A 110 -13.26 -6.30 -3.03
CA ASP A 110 -12.92 -5.02 -3.71
C ASP A 110 -11.67 -4.35 -3.14
N VAL A 111 -11.32 -4.65 -1.89
CA VAL A 111 -10.05 -4.32 -1.26
C VAL A 111 -9.57 -5.51 -0.43
N PRO A 112 -8.25 -5.70 -0.22
CA PRO A 112 -7.71 -6.82 0.56
C PRO A 112 -8.18 -6.85 2.01
N ASP A 113 -8.32 -5.69 2.65
CA ASP A 113 -8.79 -5.53 4.03
C ASP A 113 -9.67 -4.28 4.15
N PRO A 114 -10.99 -4.42 4.28
CA PRO A 114 -11.93 -3.30 4.41
C PRO A 114 -12.01 -2.72 5.83
N THR A 115 -11.31 -3.31 6.81
CA THR A 115 -11.40 -2.90 8.22
C THR A 115 -11.08 -1.42 8.39
N GLY A 116 -11.97 -0.69 9.05
CA GLY A 116 -11.83 0.76 9.25
C GLY A 116 -12.57 1.61 8.22
N GLY A 117 -12.91 1.06 7.05
CA GLY A 117 -13.77 1.70 6.05
C GLY A 117 -13.37 3.15 5.76
N ILE A 118 -14.25 4.09 6.10
CA ILE A 118 -14.07 5.54 5.84
C ILE A 118 -12.82 6.14 6.53
N ARG A 119 -12.26 5.48 7.55
CA ARG A 119 -11.04 5.96 8.21
C ARG A 119 -9.80 5.92 7.31
N HIS A 120 -9.86 5.20 6.19
CA HIS A 120 -8.77 5.15 5.20
C HIS A 120 -8.56 6.46 4.44
N VAL A 121 -9.38 7.51 4.71
CA VAL A 121 -9.09 8.89 4.27
C VAL A 121 -7.74 9.39 4.79
N ILE A 122 -7.24 8.82 5.90
CA ILE A 122 -5.87 9.03 6.37
C ILE A 122 -5.10 7.73 6.08
N PRO A 123 -4.19 7.73 5.08
CA PRO A 123 -3.44 6.54 4.70
C PRO A 123 -2.69 5.92 5.90
N GLY A 124 -2.76 4.59 6.01
CA GLY A 124 -2.10 3.84 7.07
C GLY A 124 -2.74 3.90 8.46
N LYS A 125 -3.79 4.73 8.67
CA LYS A 125 -4.48 4.87 9.97
C LYS A 125 -5.92 4.33 9.97
N GLY A 126 -6.37 3.78 8.86
CA GLY A 126 -7.75 3.30 8.72
C GLY A 126 -8.01 2.07 9.58
N ASN A 127 -7.24 1.02 9.42
CA ASN A 127 -7.43 -0.21 10.14
C ASN A 127 -6.98 -0.08 11.61
N TYR A 128 -7.93 0.03 12.52
CA TYR A 128 -7.69 0.15 13.97
C TYR A 128 -7.48 -1.21 14.67
N ARG A 129 -7.64 -2.32 13.95
CA ARG A 129 -7.38 -3.68 14.45
C ARG A 129 -5.94 -4.13 14.20
N VAL A 130 -5.21 -3.45 13.32
CA VAL A 130 -3.77 -3.67 13.18
C VAL A 130 -3.13 -3.13 14.46
N GLN A 131 -2.77 -4.04 15.36
CA GLN A 131 -1.88 -3.68 16.46
C GLN A 131 -0.59 -3.16 15.87
N ALA A 132 -0.05 -2.08 16.43
CA ALA A 132 1.31 -1.69 16.12
C ALA A 132 2.20 -2.93 16.30
N ALA A 133 2.99 -3.27 15.28
CA ALA A 133 3.88 -4.41 15.39
C ALA A 133 4.73 -4.22 16.66
N PRO A 134 4.97 -5.28 17.42
CA PRO A 134 5.69 -5.17 18.68
C PRO A 134 7.04 -4.50 18.43
N PRO A 135 7.54 -3.69 19.38
CA PRO A 135 8.80 -2.97 19.21
C PRO A 135 10.03 -3.89 19.17
N LEU A 136 9.84 -5.17 19.35
CA LEU A 136 10.85 -6.21 19.33
C LEU A 136 10.32 -7.44 18.60
N ALA A 137 10.99 -7.84 17.51
CA ALA A 137 10.80 -9.15 16.90
C ALA A 137 11.74 -10.14 17.58
N THR A 138 11.19 -11.14 18.27
CA THR A 138 11.96 -12.09 19.10
C THR A 138 12.44 -13.31 18.34
N GLY A 139 11.99 -13.47 17.09
CA GLY A 139 12.33 -14.65 16.30
C GLY A 139 11.66 -15.92 16.85
N GLY A 140 12.07 -17.06 16.31
CA GLY A 140 11.49 -18.34 16.65
C GLY A 140 10.14 -18.63 15.98
N VAL A 141 9.64 -19.84 16.18
CA VAL A 141 8.39 -20.28 15.54
C VAL A 141 7.17 -19.45 15.95
N PRO A 142 7.03 -18.99 17.22
CA PRO A 142 5.89 -18.20 17.64
C PRO A 142 5.89 -16.77 17.07
N ASP A 143 7.06 -16.20 16.75
CA ASP A 143 7.23 -14.82 16.30
C ASP A 143 8.32 -14.70 15.23
N PRO A 144 8.18 -15.37 14.07
CA PRO A 144 9.22 -15.43 13.07
C PRO A 144 9.51 -14.04 12.50
N PHE A 145 10.78 -13.67 12.41
CA PHE A 145 11.20 -12.37 11.87
C PHE A 145 10.68 -12.12 10.45
N LEU A 146 10.49 -13.19 9.67
CA LEU A 146 9.89 -13.13 8.34
C LEU A 146 8.49 -12.49 8.35
N ALA A 147 7.68 -12.75 9.39
CA ALA A 147 6.33 -12.19 9.51
C ALA A 147 6.34 -10.66 9.74
N HIS A 148 7.42 -10.12 10.30
CA HIS A 148 7.60 -8.69 10.49
C HIS A 148 8.06 -7.97 9.22
N VAL A 149 8.95 -8.58 8.42
CA VAL A 149 9.57 -7.90 7.27
C VAL A 149 8.77 -8.05 5.98
N VAL A 150 8.13 -9.20 5.71
CA VAL A 150 7.40 -9.43 4.45
C VAL A 150 6.29 -8.38 4.20
N PRO A 151 5.46 -8.00 5.17
CA PRO A 151 4.46 -6.95 4.96
C PRO A 151 5.05 -5.57 4.65
N LEU A 152 6.28 -5.30 5.11
CA LEU A 152 6.96 -4.03 4.85
C LEU A 152 7.46 -3.95 3.41
N PHE A 153 7.93 -5.06 2.83
CA PHE A 153 8.26 -5.11 1.40
C PHE A 153 7.09 -4.69 0.51
N ALA A 154 5.85 -5.00 0.89
CA ALA A 154 4.67 -4.65 0.10
C ALA A 154 4.37 -3.15 0.07
N ARG A 155 4.95 -2.36 0.99
CA ARG A 155 4.66 -0.93 1.19
C ARG A 155 5.87 -0.03 0.94
N ALA A 156 7.08 -0.58 1.00
CA ALA A 156 8.32 0.20 0.88
C ALA A 156 8.59 0.61 -0.57
N ASP A 157 9.13 1.82 -0.74
CA ASP A 157 9.74 2.31 -1.98
C ASP A 157 11.25 2.12 -1.96
N HIS A 158 11.85 2.04 -0.76
CA HIS A 158 13.25 1.74 -0.53
C HIS A 158 13.40 0.68 0.55
N VAL A 159 14.28 -0.27 0.31
CA VAL A 159 14.66 -1.29 1.30
C VAL A 159 16.18 -1.41 1.33
N ASP A 160 16.75 -1.26 2.51
CA ASP A 160 18.16 -1.53 2.76
C ASP A 160 18.31 -2.72 3.70
N ILE A 161 19.07 -3.71 3.28
CA ILE A 161 19.38 -4.90 4.06
C ILE A 161 20.89 -4.97 4.25
N VAL A 162 21.31 -4.99 5.49
CA VAL A 162 22.70 -5.29 5.85
C VAL A 162 22.69 -6.58 6.64
N ALA A 163 23.46 -7.57 6.21
CA ALA A 163 23.56 -8.87 6.86
C ALA A 163 25.01 -9.34 6.85
N ALA A 164 25.46 -9.91 7.97
CA ALA A 164 26.83 -10.43 8.04
C ALA A 164 27.07 -11.53 7.00
N PHE A 165 26.05 -12.35 6.74
CA PHE A 165 26.08 -13.40 5.72
C PHE A 165 24.69 -13.64 5.13
N VAL A 166 24.63 -14.27 3.98
CA VAL A 166 23.42 -14.72 3.30
C VAL A 166 23.49 -16.21 2.97
N GLN A 167 22.37 -16.90 3.11
CA GLN A 167 22.18 -18.29 2.70
C GLN A 167 21.07 -18.40 1.67
N ASP A 168 21.20 -19.34 0.75
CA ASP A 168 20.21 -19.57 -0.31
C ASP A 168 18.81 -19.83 0.25
N SER A 169 18.73 -20.57 1.36
CA SER A 169 17.47 -20.87 2.05
C SER A 169 16.75 -19.62 2.59
N GLY A 170 17.49 -18.58 3.00
CA GLY A 170 16.94 -17.30 3.43
C GLY A 170 16.46 -16.47 2.25
N LEU A 171 17.23 -16.40 1.17
CA LEU A 171 16.84 -15.70 -0.06
C LEU A 171 15.58 -16.31 -0.68
N LEU A 172 15.44 -17.65 -0.67
CA LEU A 172 14.23 -18.33 -1.15
C LEU A 172 12.98 -17.89 -0.38
N LEU A 173 13.05 -17.66 0.93
CA LEU A 173 11.93 -17.18 1.72
C LEU A 173 11.53 -15.75 1.39
N LEU A 174 12.45 -14.94 0.92
CA LEU A 174 12.22 -13.54 0.56
C LEU A 174 11.89 -13.37 -0.94
N HIS A 175 12.08 -14.40 -1.75
CA HIS A 175 11.98 -14.35 -3.21
C HIS A 175 10.73 -13.58 -3.67
N ASP A 176 9.55 -14.04 -3.31
CA ASP A 176 8.28 -13.44 -3.78
C ASP A 176 8.08 -12.00 -3.28
N ALA A 177 8.50 -11.72 -2.04
CA ALA A 177 8.39 -10.38 -1.48
C ALA A 177 9.29 -9.38 -2.21
N VAL A 178 10.54 -9.78 -2.47
CA VAL A 178 11.53 -8.99 -3.22
C VAL A 178 11.07 -8.76 -4.66
N HIS A 179 10.68 -9.82 -5.38
CA HIS A 179 10.24 -9.71 -6.77
C HIS A 179 9.01 -8.82 -6.93
N ARG A 180 7.99 -8.99 -6.08
CA ARG A 180 6.81 -8.11 -6.10
C ARG A 180 7.14 -6.66 -5.76
N ALA A 181 8.04 -6.41 -4.81
CA ALA A 181 8.47 -5.06 -4.46
C ALA A 181 9.21 -4.38 -5.62
N VAL A 182 10.16 -5.07 -6.25
CA VAL A 182 10.90 -4.58 -7.42
C VAL A 182 9.95 -4.33 -8.60
N ALA A 183 9.03 -5.24 -8.89
CA ALA A 183 8.04 -5.06 -9.96
C ALA A 183 7.16 -3.82 -9.75
N ARG A 184 6.87 -3.45 -8.48
CA ARG A 184 6.11 -2.25 -8.11
C ARG A 184 6.93 -0.94 -8.20
N GLY A 185 8.25 -1.00 -8.35
CA GLY A 185 9.12 0.17 -8.41
C GLY A 185 10.02 0.37 -7.19
N CYS A 186 10.01 -0.55 -6.23
CA CYS A 186 10.86 -0.48 -5.04
C CYS A 186 12.34 -0.60 -5.39
N ARG A 187 13.17 0.21 -4.74
CA ARG A 187 14.64 0.11 -4.80
C ARG A 187 15.14 -0.69 -3.61
N ILE A 188 15.81 -1.82 -3.87
CA ILE A 188 16.32 -2.71 -2.84
C ILE A 188 17.84 -2.75 -2.93
N ARG A 189 18.53 -2.53 -1.81
CA ARG A 189 19.97 -2.69 -1.65
C ARG A 189 20.25 -3.73 -0.59
N LEU A 190 21.15 -4.67 -0.89
CA LEU A 190 21.62 -5.67 0.04
C LEU A 190 23.14 -5.60 0.15
N VAL A 191 23.66 -5.48 1.36
CA VAL A 191 25.09 -5.57 1.67
C VAL A 191 25.31 -6.78 2.56
N THR A 192 26.25 -7.62 2.18
CA THR A 192 26.62 -8.82 2.95
C THR A 192 28.13 -8.99 2.98
N GLY A 193 28.64 -9.75 3.94
CA GLY A 193 30.05 -10.13 3.99
C GLY A 193 30.29 -11.53 3.42
N ASP A 194 31.57 -11.82 3.16
CA ASP A 194 32.07 -13.17 2.82
C ASP A 194 32.34 -14.03 4.07
N TYR A 195 31.77 -13.64 5.20
CA TYR A 195 32.05 -14.09 6.56
C TYR A 195 32.27 -15.61 6.66
N ILE A 196 33.52 -15.98 6.96
CA ILE A 196 34.00 -17.34 7.28
C ILE A 196 33.40 -18.46 6.38
N ALA A 197 33.23 -18.20 5.08
CA ALA A 197 32.61 -19.11 4.11
C ALA A 197 31.14 -19.52 4.48
N ILE A 198 30.46 -18.77 5.36
CA ILE A 198 29.06 -19.01 5.71
C ILE A 198 28.13 -18.43 4.62
N THR A 199 28.54 -17.34 3.96
CA THR A 199 27.85 -16.85 2.75
C THR A 199 28.04 -17.92 1.65
N GLN A 200 26.90 -18.49 1.22
CA GLN A 200 26.93 -19.63 0.29
C GLN A 200 27.11 -19.15 -1.16
N GLU A 201 27.88 -19.86 -1.95
CA GLU A 201 28.04 -19.60 -3.39
C GLU A 201 26.69 -19.55 -4.11
N ARG A 202 25.77 -20.47 -3.81
CA ARG A 202 24.41 -20.48 -4.35
C ARG A 202 23.66 -19.20 -4.05
N ALA A 203 23.81 -18.66 -2.84
CA ALA A 203 23.20 -17.39 -2.46
C ALA A 203 23.77 -16.24 -3.30
N LEU A 204 25.09 -16.18 -3.49
CA LEU A 204 25.72 -15.15 -4.32
C LEU A 204 25.25 -15.23 -5.78
N ARG A 205 25.21 -16.45 -6.35
CA ARG A 205 24.66 -16.66 -7.69
C ARG A 205 23.21 -16.14 -7.81
N ARG A 206 22.35 -16.41 -6.83
CA ARG A 206 20.97 -15.90 -6.80
C ARG A 206 20.91 -14.38 -6.73
N LEU A 207 21.76 -13.73 -5.94
CA LEU A 207 21.84 -12.27 -5.87
C LEU A 207 22.25 -11.66 -7.22
N VAL A 208 23.16 -12.29 -7.95
CA VAL A 208 23.54 -11.88 -9.31
C VAL A 208 22.33 -11.97 -10.25
N VAL A 209 21.60 -13.10 -10.22
CA VAL A 209 20.37 -13.29 -11.01
C VAL A 209 19.33 -12.23 -10.69
N TRP A 210 19.07 -11.95 -9.43
CA TRP A 210 18.10 -10.91 -9.04
C TRP A 210 18.53 -9.52 -9.51
N THR A 211 19.82 -9.20 -9.44
CA THR A 211 20.35 -7.92 -9.93
C THR A 211 20.16 -7.80 -11.45
N PHE A 212 20.46 -8.89 -12.19
CA PHE A 212 20.30 -8.93 -13.63
C PHE A 212 18.84 -8.79 -14.08
N LEU A 213 17.93 -9.55 -13.48
CA LEU A 213 16.48 -9.48 -13.79
C LEU A 213 15.88 -8.10 -13.46
N ALA A 214 16.28 -7.51 -12.34
CA ALA A 214 15.84 -6.16 -11.96
C ALA A 214 16.35 -5.08 -12.92
N ALA A 215 17.48 -5.31 -13.60
CA ALA A 215 18.01 -4.42 -14.62
C ALA A 215 17.35 -4.60 -16.02
N GLY A 216 16.33 -5.45 -16.13
CA GLY A 216 15.64 -5.74 -17.41
C GLY A 216 16.35 -6.75 -18.29
N GLY A 217 17.27 -7.55 -17.72
CA GLY A 217 17.92 -8.66 -18.43
C GLY A 217 16.92 -9.78 -18.74
N SER A 218 16.79 -10.13 -20.00
CA SER A 218 16.12 -11.34 -20.48
C SER A 218 17.18 -12.25 -21.07
N ASP A 219 17.24 -13.50 -20.67
CA ASP A 219 18.13 -14.59 -21.09
C ASP A 219 19.22 -14.95 -20.08
N LEU A 220 18.84 -15.83 -19.18
CA LEU A 220 19.74 -16.88 -18.71
C LEU A 220 19.38 -18.12 -19.57
N ASP A 221 20.37 -18.63 -20.28
CA ASP A 221 20.30 -19.69 -21.29
C ASP A 221 19.90 -21.07 -20.68
N ASP A 222 18.65 -21.17 -20.21
CA ASP A 222 18.05 -22.43 -19.75
C ASP A 222 16.70 -22.76 -20.42
N GLY A 223 16.33 -22.03 -21.49
CA GLY A 223 15.18 -22.35 -22.34
C GLY A 223 13.80 -22.03 -21.72
N THR A 224 13.73 -21.30 -20.62
CA THR A 224 12.46 -20.83 -20.05
C THR A 224 12.19 -19.40 -20.54
N GLU A 225 11.23 -19.25 -21.47
CA GLU A 225 10.73 -17.93 -21.90
C GLU A 225 10.06 -17.24 -20.70
N CYS A 226 10.78 -16.37 -20.01
CA CYS A 226 10.19 -15.38 -19.09
C CYS A 226 9.92 -14.11 -19.87
N GLU A 227 8.64 -13.74 -20.05
CA GLU A 227 8.27 -12.41 -20.50
C GLU A 227 8.99 -11.36 -19.64
N ALA A 228 9.85 -10.57 -20.28
CA ALA A 228 10.59 -9.48 -19.62
C ALA A 228 9.61 -8.40 -19.17
N VAL A 229 9.10 -8.53 -17.95
CA VAL A 229 8.41 -7.44 -17.27
C VAL A 229 9.48 -6.38 -17.00
N ARG A 230 9.43 -5.24 -17.70
CA ARG A 230 10.24 -4.07 -17.38
C ARG A 230 9.90 -3.66 -15.95
N SER A 231 10.75 -4.05 -14.99
CA SER A 231 10.53 -3.71 -13.61
C SER A 231 10.81 -2.22 -13.43
N ALA A 232 9.90 -1.51 -12.76
CA ALA A 232 10.07 -0.09 -12.45
C ALA A 232 11.08 0.14 -11.31
N GLY A 233 11.43 -0.90 -10.54
CA GLY A 233 12.34 -0.87 -9.41
C GLY A 233 13.72 -1.45 -9.70
N THR A 234 14.57 -1.45 -8.69
CA THR A 234 15.95 -1.96 -8.81
C THR A 234 16.30 -2.89 -7.64
N PHE A 235 17.15 -3.88 -7.91
CA PHE A 235 17.81 -4.68 -6.90
C PHE A 235 19.32 -4.58 -7.09
N ALA A 236 20.06 -4.29 -6.02
CA ALA A 236 21.52 -4.24 -6.03
C ALA A 236 22.08 -4.98 -4.82
N ALA A 237 23.05 -5.85 -5.03
CA ALA A 237 23.78 -6.53 -3.97
C ALA A 237 25.27 -6.18 -4.01
N ARG A 238 25.88 -6.08 -2.82
CA ARG A 238 27.33 -5.90 -2.64
C ARG A 238 27.84 -6.87 -1.60
N VAL A 239 29.03 -7.39 -1.84
CA VAL A 239 29.75 -8.25 -0.90
C VAL A 239 30.94 -7.47 -0.33
N VAL A 240 31.06 -7.48 0.98
CA VAL A 240 32.23 -6.95 1.69
C VAL A 240 33.24 -8.08 1.84
N GLU A 241 34.39 -7.92 1.23
CA GLU A 241 35.52 -8.83 1.40
C GLU A 241 36.19 -8.53 2.73
N THR A 242 35.98 -9.41 3.72
CA THR A 242 36.45 -9.16 5.09
C THR A 242 37.99 -9.14 5.19
N ALA A 243 38.68 -9.83 4.27
CA ALA A 243 40.15 -9.77 4.16
C ALA A 243 40.69 -8.38 3.79
N LEU A 244 39.87 -7.52 3.18
CA LEU A 244 40.25 -6.16 2.77
C LEU A 244 39.89 -5.09 3.79
N LEU A 245 39.29 -5.44 4.93
CA LEU A 245 38.94 -4.49 5.96
C LEU A 245 40.18 -3.97 6.71
N ASP A 246 40.13 -2.69 7.09
CA ASP A 246 41.15 -2.04 7.89
C ASP A 246 40.59 -1.69 9.29
N PRO A 247 41.27 -2.08 10.38
CA PRO A 247 42.51 -2.87 10.44
C PRO A 247 42.34 -4.34 10.03
N PRO A 248 43.38 -5.01 9.56
CA PRO A 248 43.34 -6.43 9.22
C PRO A 248 42.79 -7.29 10.38
N GLY A 249 41.88 -8.22 10.06
CA GLY A 249 41.18 -9.02 11.07
C GLY A 249 39.89 -8.42 11.61
N SER A 250 39.49 -7.24 11.12
CA SER A 250 38.15 -6.68 11.39
C SER A 250 37.05 -7.63 10.89
N SER A 251 35.97 -7.73 11.64
CA SER A 251 34.81 -8.54 11.24
C SER A 251 33.70 -7.68 10.69
N PHE A 252 33.06 -8.11 9.61
CA PHE A 252 31.80 -7.52 9.13
C PHE A 252 30.62 -8.30 9.69
N HIS A 253 30.00 -7.78 10.77
CA HIS A 253 28.94 -8.50 11.49
C HIS A 253 27.66 -7.67 11.75
N PRO A 254 27.36 -6.60 10.98
CA PRO A 254 26.13 -5.83 11.18
C PRO A 254 24.91 -6.60 10.65
N LYS A 255 23.76 -6.35 11.26
CA LYS A 255 22.45 -6.76 10.73
C LYS A 255 21.47 -5.63 10.92
N ALA A 256 20.96 -5.11 9.82
CA ALA A 256 19.94 -4.07 9.80
C ALA A 256 19.01 -4.26 8.61
N TRP A 257 17.76 -3.99 8.83
CA TRP A 257 16.72 -4.02 7.80
C TRP A 257 15.97 -2.70 7.88
N ILE A 258 16.00 -1.90 6.85
CA ILE A 258 15.42 -0.56 6.79
C ILE A 258 14.41 -0.51 5.66
N PHE A 259 13.21 0.00 5.95
CA PHE A 259 12.10 0.09 5.01
C PHE A 259 11.59 1.53 5.03
N GLU A 260 11.54 2.17 3.87
CA GLU A 260 11.08 3.54 3.69
C GLU A 260 10.07 3.64 2.54
N GLY A 261 9.07 4.49 2.71
CA GLY A 261 8.04 4.77 1.71
C GLY A 261 7.02 5.78 2.25
N PRO A 262 5.99 6.13 1.47
CA PRO A 262 4.95 7.06 1.92
C PRO A 262 4.24 6.53 3.19
N GLY A 263 4.41 7.25 4.31
CA GLY A 263 3.86 6.84 5.61
C GLY A 263 4.48 5.56 6.18
N LEU A 264 5.68 5.19 5.73
CA LEU A 264 6.45 4.07 6.23
C LEU A 264 7.90 4.50 6.45
N ALA A 265 8.37 4.38 7.69
CA ALA A 265 9.79 4.41 8.02
C ALA A 265 10.00 3.44 9.18
N SER A 266 10.50 2.26 8.90
CA SER A 266 10.73 1.19 9.88
C SER A 266 12.15 0.66 9.75
N ALA A 267 12.83 0.49 10.86
CA ALA A 267 14.15 -0.12 10.92
C ALA A 267 14.19 -1.22 11.98
N PHE A 268 14.85 -2.32 11.65
CA PHE A 268 15.23 -3.36 12.60
C PHE A 268 16.76 -3.41 12.65
N VAL A 269 17.32 -3.33 13.85
CA VAL A 269 18.75 -3.49 14.08
C VAL A 269 18.95 -4.59 15.12
N GLY A 270 19.57 -5.71 14.75
CA GLY A 270 19.59 -6.84 15.68
C GLY A 270 20.48 -7.99 15.24
N SER A 271 19.98 -9.21 15.40
CA SER A 271 20.75 -10.42 15.18
C SER A 271 20.44 -11.15 13.86
N SER A 272 19.34 -10.82 13.18
CA SER A 272 18.85 -11.59 12.02
C SER A 272 19.64 -11.38 10.74
N ASN A 273 20.30 -12.44 10.29
CA ASN A 273 20.88 -12.57 8.97
C ASN A 273 19.87 -13.05 7.92
N VAL A 274 20.25 -13.10 6.65
CA VAL A 274 19.43 -13.66 5.58
C VAL A 274 19.64 -15.17 5.52
N SER A 275 19.02 -15.89 6.46
CA SER A 275 19.05 -17.35 6.54
C SER A 275 17.68 -17.88 6.97
N ARG A 276 17.38 -19.14 6.66
CA ARG A 276 16.12 -19.77 7.12
C ARG A 276 16.01 -19.75 8.65
N SER A 277 17.11 -20.07 9.34
CA SER A 277 17.13 -20.04 10.80
C SER A 277 16.73 -18.68 11.33
N ALA A 278 17.40 -17.61 10.90
CA ALA A 278 17.14 -16.26 11.38
C ALA A 278 15.74 -15.73 11.01
N LEU A 279 15.20 -16.13 9.85
CA LEU A 279 13.91 -15.63 9.36
C LEU A 279 12.72 -16.40 9.93
N GLN A 280 12.84 -17.69 10.24
CA GLN A 280 11.68 -18.52 10.61
C GLN A 280 11.78 -19.20 11.97
N GLY A 281 12.93 -19.75 12.36
CA GLY A 281 12.98 -20.68 13.48
C GLY A 281 13.96 -20.34 14.59
N GLY A 282 14.96 -19.51 14.33
CA GLY A 282 15.93 -19.08 15.32
C GLY A 282 15.39 -18.01 16.26
N VAL A 283 15.79 -18.08 17.52
CA VAL A 283 15.54 -16.99 18.47
C VAL A 283 16.46 -15.83 18.09
N GLU A 284 15.86 -14.72 17.70
CA GLU A 284 16.54 -13.54 17.19
C GLU A 284 16.01 -12.29 17.92
N TRP A 285 16.87 -11.34 18.12
CA TRP A 285 16.48 -10.11 18.80
C TRP A 285 16.65 -8.93 17.83
N ASN A 286 15.53 -8.41 17.36
CA ASN A 286 15.49 -7.33 16.39
C ASN A 286 14.59 -6.20 16.91
N PRO A 287 15.13 -5.29 17.74
CA PRO A 287 14.45 -4.05 18.07
C PRO A 287 13.98 -3.33 16.81
N ARG A 288 12.73 -2.88 16.84
CA ARG A 288 12.12 -2.12 15.78
C ARG A 288 12.03 -0.65 16.17
N ALA A 289 12.44 0.23 15.28
CA ALA A 289 12.22 1.67 15.37
C ALA A 289 11.37 2.12 14.20
N ASP A 290 10.25 2.78 14.50
CA ASP A 290 9.39 3.41 13.51
C ASP A 290 9.49 4.93 13.67
N ARG A 291 9.59 5.64 12.54
CA ARG A 291 9.49 7.10 12.53
C ARG A 291 8.03 7.46 12.25
N SER A 292 7.45 8.25 13.17
CA SER A 292 6.10 8.81 13.05
C SER A 292 6.01 9.93 12.02
#